data_09b22857041944ab5dd3fd0fae631a84
#
_entry.id   09b22857041944ab5dd3fd0fae631a84
#
_cell.length_a   1.000
_cell.length_b   1.000
_cell.length_c   1.000
_cell.angle_alpha   90.00
_cell.angle_beta   90.00
_cell.angle_gamma   90.00
#
_symmetry.space_group_name_H-M   'P 1'
#
loop_
_entity.id
_entity.type
_entity.pdbx_description
1 polymer ?
#
loop_
_entity_poly.entity_id
_entity_poly.type
_entity_poly.pdbx_seq_one_letter_code
_entity_poly.pdbx_strand_id
1 'polypeptide(L)'
;MSDPDLNHARHSLATLEHLVVQDIFMTETAWLADVVLPATAWPEKTGTVSNTDRMVQLGKQAIDPPGQAKADLWIIQQIAKGLGLHWNYQGEHHGVAEVYEEMRQAMHAAISGITWDRLQRESSVTYPCLSEEDPGAPTVFIDHFATDDGRVHLVPADIIPANERPDSDYPFVLITGRQLEHWHTGSMTRRATVLDAIEPTATASMCGADMQRLKVGLGDVITIASRRGHVTLRVRRDDGTPQGAVFVPFAYYEAAANLMTNAALDPFGKIPEFKYCAVAVHAGGELSLNAGFGVNA
;
A
#
# COMPACT_ATOMS: atom_id res chain seq x y z
N MET A 1 -0.59 2.39 -9.55
CA MET A 1 -1.96 2.58 -9.01
C MET A 1 -2.00 3.25 -7.64
N SER A 2 -0.91 3.28 -6.90
CA SER A 2 -0.87 3.79 -5.51
C SER A 2 -0.88 5.31 -5.41
N ASP A 3 -0.37 6.02 -6.41
CA ASP A 3 -0.23 7.48 -6.36
C ASP A 3 -1.54 8.20 -6.69
N PRO A 4 -1.80 9.35 -6.03
CA PRO A 4 -2.88 10.23 -6.43
C PRO A 4 -2.59 10.85 -7.79
N ASP A 5 -3.62 11.39 -8.46
CA ASP A 5 -3.47 11.92 -9.83
C ASP A 5 -2.68 10.96 -10.72
N LEU A 6 -3.20 9.75 -10.87
CA LEU A 6 -2.50 8.65 -11.53
C LEU A 6 -2.10 8.96 -12.97
N ASN A 7 -2.82 9.84 -13.66
CA ASN A 7 -2.45 10.27 -15.01
C ASN A 7 -1.12 11.03 -15.00
N HIS A 8 -0.92 11.93 -14.02
CA HIS A 8 0.34 12.63 -13.84
C HIS A 8 1.48 11.66 -13.48
N ALA A 9 1.24 10.73 -12.54
CA ALA A 9 2.23 9.73 -12.14
C ALA A 9 2.66 8.84 -13.32
N ARG A 10 1.72 8.36 -14.12
CA ARG A 10 2.01 7.56 -15.33
C ARG A 10 2.81 8.34 -16.36
N HIS A 11 2.42 9.59 -16.61
CA HIS A 11 3.16 10.46 -17.52
C HIS A 11 4.59 10.69 -17.02
N SER A 12 4.77 10.98 -15.74
CA SER A 12 6.09 11.21 -15.14
C SER A 12 6.99 9.98 -15.25
N LEU A 13 6.46 8.78 -14.98
CA LEU A 13 7.21 7.53 -15.13
C LEU A 13 7.61 7.29 -16.63
N ALA A 14 6.69 7.56 -17.55
CA ALA A 14 6.94 7.35 -18.97
C ALA A 14 7.94 8.35 -19.58
N THR A 15 8.24 9.46 -18.89
CA THR A 15 9.22 10.47 -19.35
C THR A 15 10.60 10.30 -18.73
N LEU A 16 10.81 9.30 -17.86
CA LEU A 16 12.14 8.98 -17.33
C LEU A 16 13.06 8.49 -18.43
N GLU A 17 14.32 8.93 -18.40
CA GLU A 17 15.35 8.44 -19.31
C GLU A 17 15.69 6.97 -19.07
N HIS A 18 15.55 6.51 -17.84
CA HIS A 18 15.82 5.13 -17.44
C HIS A 18 15.04 4.77 -16.19
N LEU A 19 14.26 3.72 -16.25
CA LEU A 19 13.45 3.21 -15.15
C LEU A 19 13.81 1.76 -14.84
N VAL A 20 14.28 1.50 -13.64
CA VAL A 20 14.52 0.13 -13.13
C VAL A 20 13.44 -0.18 -12.10
N VAL A 21 12.76 -1.30 -12.26
CA VAL A 21 11.74 -1.78 -11.31
C VAL A 21 12.13 -3.12 -10.74
N GLN A 22 12.12 -3.22 -9.41
CA GLN A 22 12.31 -4.46 -8.66
C GLN A 22 10.95 -4.87 -8.08
N ASP A 23 10.42 -5.99 -8.51
CA ASP A 23 9.10 -6.47 -8.06
C ASP A 23 9.02 -7.99 -8.15
N ILE A 24 8.05 -8.57 -7.44
CA ILE A 24 7.73 -10.00 -7.49
C ILE A 24 6.77 -10.36 -8.63
N PHE A 25 6.09 -9.37 -9.22
CA PHE A 25 5.16 -9.51 -10.34
C PHE A 25 5.41 -8.46 -11.41
N MET A 26 5.00 -8.77 -12.65
CA MET A 26 4.88 -7.77 -13.71
C MET A 26 3.66 -6.88 -13.41
N THR A 27 3.90 -5.84 -12.64
CA THR A 27 2.91 -4.81 -12.30
C THR A 27 2.83 -3.75 -13.39
N GLU A 28 1.85 -2.84 -13.29
CA GLU A 28 1.70 -1.72 -14.23
C GLU A 28 2.94 -0.82 -14.24
N THR A 29 3.62 -0.68 -13.10
CA THR A 29 4.89 0.04 -13.02
C THR A 29 6.01 -0.72 -13.72
N ALA A 30 6.08 -2.05 -13.53
CA ALA A 30 7.09 -2.90 -14.16
C ALA A 30 6.98 -2.89 -15.70
N TRP A 31 5.77 -2.75 -16.25
CA TRP A 31 5.56 -2.62 -17.69
C TRP A 31 6.09 -1.32 -18.30
N LEU A 32 6.30 -0.30 -17.50
CA LEU A 32 6.92 0.97 -17.93
C LEU A 32 8.45 0.94 -17.82
N ALA A 33 9.02 -0.09 -17.17
CA ALA A 33 10.45 -0.14 -16.88
C ALA A 33 11.30 -0.54 -18.09
N ASP A 34 12.49 0.06 -18.18
CA ASP A 34 13.53 -0.36 -19.12
C ASP A 34 14.20 -1.66 -18.64
N VAL A 35 14.29 -1.84 -17.32
CA VAL A 35 14.84 -3.04 -16.69
C VAL A 35 13.95 -3.50 -15.55
N VAL A 36 13.61 -4.79 -15.55
CA VAL A 36 12.88 -5.43 -14.44
C VAL A 36 13.81 -6.41 -13.73
N LEU A 37 13.93 -6.25 -12.42
CA LEU A 37 14.71 -7.13 -11.54
C LEU A 37 13.74 -8.01 -10.75
N PRO A 38 13.63 -9.31 -11.07
CA PRO A 38 12.70 -10.20 -10.36
C PRO A 38 13.15 -10.42 -8.92
N ALA A 39 12.28 -10.09 -7.98
CA ALA A 39 12.50 -10.20 -6.55
C ALA A 39 11.76 -11.40 -5.95
N THR A 40 12.18 -11.81 -4.75
CA THR A 40 11.56 -12.92 -4.02
C THR A 40 10.39 -12.47 -3.16
N ALA A 41 9.35 -13.32 -3.09
CA ALA A 41 8.26 -13.16 -2.13
C ALA A 41 8.65 -13.60 -0.70
N TRP A 42 7.79 -13.40 0.27
CA TRP A 42 8.07 -13.72 1.67
C TRP A 42 8.47 -15.16 1.95
N PRO A 43 7.78 -16.19 1.42
CA PRO A 43 8.16 -17.58 1.69
C PRO A 43 9.45 -17.99 1.00
N GLU A 44 9.98 -17.18 0.09
CA GLU A 44 11.16 -17.44 -0.74
C GLU A 44 12.45 -16.83 -0.15
N LYS A 45 12.37 -16.17 0.99
CA LYS A 45 13.53 -15.52 1.64
C LYS A 45 13.43 -15.55 3.16
N THR A 46 14.58 -15.37 3.82
CA THR A 46 14.67 -15.17 5.28
C THR A 46 14.79 -13.68 5.58
N GLY A 47 14.14 -13.21 6.64
CA GLY A 47 14.21 -11.83 7.09
C GLY A 47 13.29 -11.55 8.27
N THR A 48 13.37 -10.33 8.80
CA THR A 48 12.49 -9.90 9.89
C THR A 48 11.34 -9.04 9.38
N VAL A 49 10.21 -9.14 10.04
CA VAL A 49 9.05 -8.26 9.83
C VAL A 49 8.58 -7.73 11.18
N SER A 50 8.06 -6.50 11.20
CA SER A 50 7.45 -5.89 12.38
C SER A 50 5.98 -5.64 12.12
N ASN A 51 5.13 -6.07 13.04
CA ASN A 51 3.70 -5.81 13.01
C ASN A 51 3.35 -4.42 13.61
N THR A 52 2.14 -3.98 13.36
CA THR A 52 1.59 -2.75 13.96
C THR A 52 1.51 -2.82 15.49
N ASP A 53 1.36 -4.03 16.05
CA ASP A 53 1.41 -4.29 17.51
C ASP A 53 2.84 -4.34 18.06
N ARG A 54 3.83 -3.94 17.29
CA ARG A 54 5.25 -3.86 17.66
C ARG A 54 5.93 -5.23 17.87
N MET A 55 5.35 -6.30 17.37
CA MET A 55 5.99 -7.60 17.39
C MET A 55 7.00 -7.70 16.23
N VAL A 56 8.26 -7.93 16.56
CA VAL A 56 9.33 -8.26 15.60
C VAL A 56 9.37 -9.77 15.44
N GLN A 57 9.26 -10.26 14.22
CA GLN A 57 9.18 -11.68 13.90
C GLN A 57 10.27 -12.08 12.91
N LEU A 58 10.81 -13.28 13.06
CA LEU A 58 11.72 -13.89 12.09
C LEU A 58 10.92 -14.78 11.13
N GLY A 59 10.83 -14.35 9.87
CA GLY A 59 10.38 -15.18 8.76
C GLY A 59 11.54 -16.00 8.18
N LYS A 60 11.36 -17.31 8.06
CA LYS A 60 12.35 -18.21 7.46
C LYS A 60 11.90 -18.61 6.06
N GLN A 61 12.85 -18.72 5.14
CA GLN A 61 12.59 -19.25 3.81
C GLN A 61 11.95 -20.64 3.90
N ALA A 62 10.83 -20.81 3.20
CA ALA A 62 10.06 -22.06 3.19
C ALA A 62 10.10 -22.78 1.83
N ILE A 63 10.30 -22.02 0.74
CA ILE A 63 10.36 -22.53 -0.63
C ILE A 63 11.49 -21.86 -1.40
N ASP A 64 11.94 -22.50 -2.46
CA ASP A 64 12.96 -21.90 -3.34
C ASP A 64 12.37 -20.78 -4.20
N PRO A 65 13.17 -19.71 -4.48
CA PRO A 65 12.77 -18.67 -5.41
C PRO A 65 12.49 -19.20 -6.81
N PRO A 66 11.44 -18.73 -7.49
CA PRO A 66 11.14 -19.16 -8.86
C PRO A 66 12.11 -18.53 -9.87
N GLY A 67 12.48 -19.29 -10.89
CA GLY A 67 13.25 -18.79 -12.04
C GLY A 67 14.54 -18.06 -11.66
N GLN A 68 14.63 -16.81 -12.03
CA GLN A 68 15.80 -15.95 -11.76
C GLN A 68 15.59 -15.00 -10.60
N ALA A 69 14.49 -15.09 -9.84
CA ALA A 69 14.20 -14.23 -8.72
C ALA A 69 15.32 -14.28 -7.65
N LYS A 70 15.67 -13.11 -7.11
CA LYS A 70 16.70 -12.94 -6.10
C LYS A 70 16.15 -12.17 -4.90
N ALA A 71 16.70 -12.43 -3.71
CA ALA A 71 16.36 -11.65 -2.52
C ALA A 71 16.68 -10.18 -2.74
N ASP A 72 15.80 -9.28 -2.25
CA ASP A 72 15.96 -7.83 -2.41
C ASP A 72 17.33 -7.35 -1.91
N LEU A 73 17.77 -7.87 -0.77
CA LEU A 73 19.07 -7.53 -0.20
C LEU A 73 20.24 -7.88 -1.14
N TRP A 74 20.17 -9.03 -1.81
CA TRP A 74 21.16 -9.42 -2.81
C TRP A 74 21.16 -8.45 -4.00
N ILE A 75 19.98 -8.10 -4.51
CA ILE A 75 19.84 -7.17 -5.65
C ILE A 75 20.45 -5.81 -5.29
N ILE A 76 20.08 -5.26 -4.12
CA ILE A 76 20.60 -3.97 -3.63
C ILE A 76 22.12 -4.01 -3.49
N GLN A 77 22.68 -5.10 -2.95
CA GLN A 77 24.13 -5.25 -2.83
C GLN A 77 24.84 -5.31 -4.19
N GLN A 78 24.24 -5.95 -5.21
CA GLN A 78 24.83 -5.95 -6.55
C GLN A 78 24.82 -4.56 -7.19
N ILE A 79 23.74 -3.80 -6.99
CA ILE A 79 23.65 -2.41 -7.44
C ILE A 79 24.71 -1.56 -6.71
N ALA A 80 24.82 -1.66 -5.40
CA ALA A 80 25.80 -0.96 -4.59
C ALA A 80 27.24 -1.26 -5.07
N LYS A 81 27.54 -2.54 -5.32
CA LYS A 81 28.83 -2.97 -5.87
C LYS A 81 29.09 -2.38 -7.25
N GLY A 82 28.09 -2.35 -8.13
CA GLY A 82 28.18 -1.74 -9.45
C GLY A 82 28.47 -0.23 -9.38
N LEU A 83 27.98 0.45 -8.35
CA LEU A 83 28.24 1.87 -8.08
C LEU A 83 29.58 2.12 -7.34
N GLY A 84 30.36 1.09 -7.06
CA GLY A 84 31.65 1.20 -6.35
C GLY A 84 31.50 1.39 -4.83
N LEU A 85 30.33 1.10 -4.26
CA LEU A 85 30.11 1.14 -2.82
C LEU A 85 30.61 -0.16 -2.17
N HIS A 86 31.25 -0.02 -1.00
CA HIS A 86 31.79 -1.16 -0.25
C HIS A 86 30.76 -1.72 0.74
N TRP A 87 29.75 -2.40 0.22
CA TRP A 87 28.82 -3.18 1.03
C TRP A 87 29.29 -4.63 1.08
N ASN A 88 29.54 -5.14 2.27
CA ASN A 88 30.20 -6.43 2.43
C ASN A 88 29.46 -7.35 3.40
N TYR A 89 28.16 -7.48 3.23
CA TYR A 89 27.33 -8.45 3.94
C TYR A 89 27.44 -9.80 3.25
N GLN A 90 28.18 -10.74 3.84
CA GLN A 90 28.49 -12.04 3.22
C GLN A 90 27.93 -13.27 3.95
N GLY A 91 27.25 -13.07 5.09
CA GLY A 91 26.66 -14.12 5.87
C GLY A 91 25.54 -14.89 5.14
N GLU A 92 24.97 -15.87 5.83
CA GLU A 92 23.84 -16.64 5.31
C GLU A 92 22.69 -15.73 4.84
N HIS A 93 21.96 -16.17 3.83
CA HIS A 93 20.87 -15.39 3.22
C HIS A 93 21.30 -13.97 2.81
N HIS A 94 22.53 -13.84 2.26
CA HIS A 94 23.10 -12.58 1.80
C HIS A 94 23.37 -11.56 2.91
N GLY A 95 23.66 -12.04 4.12
CA GLY A 95 24.02 -11.19 5.26
C GLY A 95 22.83 -10.52 5.95
N VAL A 96 21.65 -11.09 5.86
CA VAL A 96 20.43 -10.52 6.47
C VAL A 96 20.56 -10.36 7.99
N ALA A 97 21.24 -11.28 8.67
CA ALA A 97 21.52 -11.19 10.10
C ALA A 97 22.42 -9.99 10.44
N GLU A 98 23.45 -9.77 9.63
CA GLU A 98 24.40 -8.64 9.79
C GLU A 98 23.67 -7.30 9.60
N VAL A 99 22.82 -7.18 8.59
CA VAL A 99 22.01 -5.98 8.35
C VAL A 99 21.02 -5.76 9.50
N TYR A 100 20.41 -6.83 10.01
CA TYR A 100 19.51 -6.74 11.17
C TYR A 100 20.25 -6.24 12.41
N GLU A 101 21.44 -6.75 12.69
CA GLU A 101 22.24 -6.32 13.85
C GLU A 101 22.67 -4.85 13.74
N GLU A 102 23.01 -4.38 12.54
CA GLU A 102 23.30 -2.95 12.31
C GLU A 102 22.05 -2.08 12.56
N MET A 103 20.89 -2.49 12.03
CA MET A 103 19.61 -1.84 12.31
C MET A 103 19.30 -1.83 13.81
N ARG A 104 19.50 -2.95 14.50
CA ARG A 104 19.30 -3.09 15.94
C ARG A 104 20.16 -2.10 16.74
N GLN A 105 21.40 -1.91 16.35
CA GLN A 105 22.31 -0.93 16.98
C GLN A 105 21.81 0.51 16.76
N ALA A 106 21.32 0.84 15.56
CA ALA A 106 20.74 2.16 15.27
C ALA A 106 19.43 2.40 16.05
N MET A 107 18.68 1.34 16.34
CA MET A 107 17.41 1.37 17.07
C MET A 107 17.56 0.93 18.54
N HIS A 108 18.74 1.08 19.15
CA HIS A 108 19.07 0.53 20.47
C HIS A 108 18.08 0.91 21.58
N ALA A 109 17.46 2.08 21.52
CA ALA A 109 16.46 2.55 22.48
C ALA A 109 15.12 1.75 22.43
N ALA A 110 14.93 0.91 21.42
CA ALA A 110 13.70 0.16 21.24
C ALA A 110 13.90 -1.36 21.19
N ILE A 111 14.94 -1.85 20.49
CA ILE A 111 15.11 -3.26 20.16
C ILE A 111 16.48 -3.85 20.55
N SER A 112 17.25 -3.22 21.43
CA SER A 112 18.59 -3.70 21.80
C SER A 112 18.59 -5.14 22.36
N GLY A 113 17.52 -5.56 23.04
CA GLY A 113 17.35 -6.92 23.56
C GLY A 113 16.78 -7.93 22.56
N ILE A 114 16.43 -7.50 21.34
CA ILE A 114 15.91 -8.39 20.30
C ILE A 114 17.06 -8.75 19.36
N THR A 115 17.96 -9.60 19.81
CA THR A 115 19.09 -10.07 19.01
C THR A 115 18.64 -11.05 17.93
N TRP A 116 19.42 -11.20 16.85
CA TRP A 116 19.15 -12.21 15.83
C TRP A 116 19.09 -13.63 16.42
N ASP A 117 20.02 -13.96 17.32
CA ASP A 117 20.05 -15.26 17.99
C ASP A 117 18.80 -15.48 18.86
N ARG A 118 18.28 -14.44 19.51
CA ARG A 118 17.02 -14.51 20.23
C ARG A 118 15.86 -14.79 19.31
N LEU A 119 15.76 -14.12 18.18
CA LEU A 119 14.71 -14.37 17.19
C LEU A 119 14.80 -15.78 16.58
N GLN A 120 16.00 -16.35 16.48
CA GLN A 120 16.18 -17.74 16.06
C GLN A 120 15.56 -18.73 17.06
N ARG A 121 15.61 -18.44 18.37
CA ARG A 121 15.07 -19.28 19.45
C ARG A 121 13.58 -19.05 19.70
N GLU A 122 13.16 -17.79 19.75
CA GLU A 122 11.82 -17.39 20.21
C GLU A 122 10.85 -17.10 19.07
N SER A 123 11.36 -16.92 17.85
CA SER A 123 10.63 -16.57 16.62
C SER A 123 10.04 -15.16 16.60
N SER A 124 9.63 -14.61 17.75
CA SER A 124 9.07 -13.24 17.83
C SER A 124 9.28 -12.63 19.21
N VAL A 125 9.45 -11.30 19.25
CA VAL A 125 9.54 -10.51 20.49
C VAL A 125 8.89 -9.13 20.26
N THR A 126 8.16 -8.65 21.26
CA THR A 126 7.49 -7.33 21.19
C THR A 126 8.38 -6.24 21.76
N TYR A 127 8.57 -5.14 21.04
CA TYR A 127 9.34 -4.00 21.56
C TYR A 127 8.44 -2.94 22.23
N PRO A 128 8.99 -2.05 23.11
CA PRO A 128 10.36 -1.94 23.57
C PRO A 128 10.87 -3.19 24.29
N CYS A 129 12.14 -3.53 24.03
CA CYS A 129 12.83 -4.64 24.64
C CYS A 129 14.32 -4.30 24.68
N LEU A 130 14.86 -4.01 25.88
CA LEU A 130 16.18 -3.37 26.03
C LEU A 130 17.30 -4.33 26.41
N SER A 131 16.97 -5.54 26.89
CA SER A 131 17.95 -6.61 27.15
C SER A 131 17.41 -7.97 26.68
N GLU A 132 18.27 -8.97 26.58
CA GLU A 132 17.83 -10.33 26.18
C GLU A 132 16.92 -11.00 27.21
N GLU A 133 16.99 -10.60 28.48
CA GLU A 133 16.14 -11.08 29.55
C GLU A 133 14.81 -10.34 29.65
N ASP A 134 14.71 -9.18 28.98
CA ASP A 134 13.48 -8.39 28.95
C ASP A 134 12.40 -9.13 28.12
N PRO A 135 11.23 -9.44 28.69
CA PRO A 135 10.17 -10.14 27.96
C PRO A 135 9.54 -9.30 26.82
N GLY A 136 9.91 -8.02 26.73
CA GLY A 136 9.26 -7.04 25.88
C GLY A 136 8.01 -6.41 26.52
N ALA A 137 7.52 -5.36 25.90
CA ALA A 137 6.43 -4.56 26.45
C ALA A 137 5.14 -4.71 25.63
N PRO A 138 4.20 -5.58 26.00
CA PRO A 138 2.93 -5.75 25.30
C PRO A 138 2.07 -4.48 25.32
N THR A 139 2.21 -3.66 26.36
CA THR A 139 1.54 -2.35 26.49
C THR A 139 2.59 -1.29 26.80
N VAL A 140 2.54 -0.17 26.09
CA VAL A 140 3.45 0.98 26.31
C VAL A 140 2.77 2.07 27.14
N PHE A 141 3.56 3.00 27.69
CA PHE A 141 3.09 4.17 28.44
C PHE A 141 2.28 3.85 29.70
N ILE A 142 2.55 2.71 30.34
CA ILE A 142 1.88 2.33 31.61
C ILE A 142 2.37 3.24 32.74
N ASP A 143 3.69 3.44 32.85
CA ASP A 143 4.30 4.16 33.95
C ASP A 143 4.60 5.63 33.59
N HIS A 144 5.03 5.90 32.37
CA HIS A 144 5.39 7.24 31.91
C HIS A 144 5.37 7.31 30.37
N PHE A 145 5.32 8.53 29.85
CA PHE A 145 5.53 8.80 28.42
C PHE A 145 7.00 9.04 28.12
N ALA A 146 7.42 8.73 26.89
CA ALA A 146 8.80 8.94 26.42
C ALA A 146 9.06 10.42 26.07
N THR A 147 8.88 11.31 27.05
CA THR A 147 9.10 12.74 27.02
C THR A 147 10.03 13.13 28.18
N ASP A 148 10.67 14.29 28.11
CA ASP A 148 11.64 14.73 29.13
C ASP A 148 11.01 14.84 30.52
N ASP A 149 9.74 15.20 30.62
CA ASP A 149 8.98 15.33 31.87
C ASP A 149 8.12 14.10 32.20
N GLY A 150 8.17 13.05 31.39
CA GLY A 150 7.40 11.82 31.54
C GLY A 150 5.90 11.94 31.31
N ARG A 151 5.41 13.07 30.80
CA ARG A 151 4.00 13.37 30.59
C ARG A 151 3.61 13.42 29.13
N VAL A 152 2.34 13.15 28.83
CA VAL A 152 1.80 13.37 27.49
C VAL A 152 1.72 14.85 27.17
N HIS A 153 2.23 15.24 26.04
CA HIS A 153 2.12 16.60 25.52
C HIS A 153 0.93 16.69 24.55
N LEU A 154 -0.11 17.41 24.96
CA LEU A 154 -1.29 17.65 24.14
C LEU A 154 -1.03 18.85 23.24
N VAL A 155 -1.05 18.65 21.93
CA VAL A 155 -0.87 19.70 20.94
C VAL A 155 -2.23 20.04 20.36
N PRO A 156 -2.71 21.31 20.49
CA PRO A 156 -3.93 21.73 19.83
C PRO A 156 -3.75 21.71 18.31
N ALA A 157 -4.75 21.22 17.59
CA ALA A 157 -4.75 21.19 16.15
C ALA A 157 -6.09 21.66 15.59
N ASP A 158 -6.03 22.54 14.60
CA ASP A 158 -7.20 22.94 13.82
C ASP A 158 -7.54 21.88 12.76
N ILE A 159 -8.83 21.72 12.51
CA ILE A 159 -9.30 20.87 11.40
C ILE A 159 -9.11 21.63 10.09
N ILE A 160 -8.15 21.20 9.30
CA ILE A 160 -7.95 21.71 7.95
C ILE A 160 -8.96 21.04 7.01
N PRO A 161 -9.80 21.82 6.30
CA PRO A 161 -10.75 21.23 5.36
C PRO A 161 -10.04 20.60 4.15
N ALA A 162 -10.73 19.65 3.51
CA ALA A 162 -10.26 19.04 2.26
C ALA A 162 -9.96 20.09 1.19
N ASN A 163 -8.91 19.87 0.40
CA ASN A 163 -8.50 20.79 -0.66
C ASN A 163 -9.53 20.92 -1.77
N GLU A 164 -10.29 19.87 -2.03
CA GLU A 164 -11.32 19.85 -3.06
C GLU A 164 -12.66 19.42 -2.45
N ARG A 165 -13.58 20.37 -2.38
CA ARG A 165 -14.94 20.13 -1.85
C ARG A 165 -15.93 19.95 -3.00
N PRO A 166 -17.04 19.20 -2.77
CA PRO A 166 -18.15 19.16 -3.70
C PRO A 166 -18.68 20.55 -4.06
N ASP A 167 -19.11 20.68 -5.32
CA ASP A 167 -19.75 21.87 -5.88
C ASP A 167 -20.91 21.46 -6.82
N SER A 168 -21.44 22.41 -7.59
CA SER A 168 -22.56 22.14 -8.52
C SER A 168 -22.19 21.17 -9.64
N ASP A 169 -20.93 21.16 -10.08
CA ASP A 169 -20.46 20.34 -11.20
C ASP A 169 -20.00 18.94 -10.73
N TYR A 170 -19.48 18.88 -9.50
CA TYR A 170 -18.99 17.64 -8.86
C TYR A 170 -19.65 17.49 -7.48
N PRO A 171 -20.94 17.11 -7.43
CA PRO A 171 -21.74 17.18 -6.21
C PRO A 171 -21.53 16.03 -5.21
N PHE A 172 -20.72 15.04 -5.53
CA PHE A 172 -20.45 13.90 -4.66
C PHE A 172 -19.03 13.93 -4.08
N VAL A 173 -18.88 13.30 -2.92
CA VAL A 173 -17.59 12.98 -2.33
C VAL A 173 -17.18 11.58 -2.78
N LEU A 174 -16.03 11.47 -3.43
CA LEU A 174 -15.35 10.19 -3.65
C LEU A 174 -14.60 9.78 -2.39
N ILE A 175 -14.88 8.59 -1.91
CA ILE A 175 -14.13 7.93 -0.85
C ILE A 175 -13.44 6.71 -1.47
N THR A 176 -12.11 6.67 -1.44
CA THR A 176 -11.38 5.47 -1.87
C THR A 176 -11.03 4.60 -0.68
N GLY A 177 -10.98 3.29 -0.85
CA GLY A 177 -10.72 2.38 0.26
C GLY A 177 -10.28 0.99 -0.14
N ARG A 178 -10.11 0.14 0.87
CA ARG A 178 -9.76 -1.27 0.71
C ARG A 178 -11.01 -2.11 0.47
N GLN A 179 -10.81 -3.20 -0.24
CA GLN A 179 -11.74 -4.32 -0.39
C GLN A 179 -11.25 -5.48 0.48
N LEU A 180 -12.13 -6.20 1.14
CA LEU A 180 -11.73 -7.28 2.07
C LEU A 180 -10.93 -8.38 1.36
N GLU A 181 -11.36 -8.78 0.18
CA GLU A 181 -10.80 -9.87 -0.61
C GLU A 181 -9.49 -9.50 -1.31
N HIS A 182 -9.21 -8.19 -1.44
CA HIS A 182 -8.06 -7.70 -2.17
C HIS A 182 -7.13 -6.84 -1.31
N TRP A 183 -5.85 -7.21 -1.32
CA TRP A 183 -4.81 -6.47 -0.61
C TRP A 183 -4.35 -5.26 -1.41
N HIS A 184 -4.52 -4.06 -0.85
CA HIS A 184 -4.11 -2.78 -1.45
C HIS A 184 -4.54 -2.64 -2.91
N THR A 185 -3.57 -2.49 -3.84
CA THR A 185 -3.80 -2.34 -5.29
C THR A 185 -4.08 -3.67 -6.01
N GLY A 186 -4.21 -4.76 -5.27
CA GLY A 186 -4.56 -6.06 -5.82
C GLY A 186 -3.42 -6.81 -6.51
N SER A 187 -2.20 -6.29 -6.52
CA SER A 187 -1.07 -6.88 -7.25
C SER A 187 -0.84 -8.36 -6.95
N MET A 188 -1.05 -8.79 -5.71
CA MET A 188 -0.98 -10.20 -5.33
C MET A 188 -2.34 -10.89 -5.40
N THR A 189 -3.35 -10.31 -4.76
CA THR A 189 -4.63 -10.96 -4.51
C THR A 189 -5.50 -11.09 -5.76
N ARG A 190 -5.39 -10.16 -6.74
CA ARG A 190 -6.03 -10.28 -8.05
C ARG A 190 -5.43 -11.39 -8.93
N ARG A 191 -4.24 -11.90 -8.55
CA ARG A 191 -3.59 -13.08 -9.14
C ARG A 191 -3.88 -14.38 -8.36
N ALA A 192 -4.56 -14.29 -7.21
CA ALA A 192 -5.03 -15.43 -6.43
C ALA A 192 -6.43 -15.84 -6.92
N THR A 193 -6.53 -16.92 -7.67
CA THR A 193 -7.76 -17.35 -8.37
C THR A 193 -9.00 -17.39 -7.47
N VAL A 194 -8.86 -17.83 -6.23
CA VAL A 194 -10.00 -17.91 -5.28
C VAL A 194 -10.47 -16.52 -4.87
N LEU A 195 -9.55 -15.61 -4.51
CA LEU A 195 -9.92 -14.26 -4.08
C LEU A 195 -10.48 -13.45 -5.23
N ASP A 196 -9.89 -13.56 -6.41
CA ASP A 196 -10.38 -12.88 -7.60
C ASP A 196 -11.76 -13.42 -8.04
N ALA A 197 -12.05 -14.70 -7.83
CA ALA A 197 -13.37 -15.27 -8.11
C ALA A 197 -14.48 -14.78 -7.15
N ILE A 198 -14.13 -14.37 -5.92
CA ILE A 198 -15.11 -13.83 -4.95
C ILE A 198 -15.52 -12.40 -5.32
N GLU A 199 -14.54 -11.55 -5.64
CA GLU A 199 -14.79 -10.14 -6.02
C GLU A 199 -14.00 -9.80 -7.32
N PRO A 200 -14.48 -10.28 -8.48
CA PRO A 200 -13.73 -10.22 -9.74
C PRO A 200 -13.73 -8.84 -10.41
N THR A 201 -14.69 -7.97 -10.04
CA THR A 201 -14.90 -6.69 -10.73
C THR A 201 -15.06 -5.53 -9.77
N ALA A 202 -14.55 -4.38 -10.17
CA ALA A 202 -14.72 -3.16 -9.42
C ALA A 202 -16.20 -2.75 -9.32
N THR A 203 -16.63 -2.37 -8.12
CA THR A 203 -17.96 -1.83 -7.87
C THR A 203 -17.87 -0.49 -7.14
N ALA A 204 -18.84 0.39 -7.39
CA ALA A 204 -19.00 1.63 -6.64
C ALA A 204 -20.16 1.48 -5.64
N SER A 205 -19.89 1.65 -4.35
CA SER A 205 -20.93 1.59 -3.31
C SER A 205 -21.60 2.94 -3.13
N MET A 206 -22.94 2.95 -3.12
CA MET A 206 -23.77 4.14 -2.94
C MET A 206 -25.02 3.80 -2.12
N CYS A 207 -25.53 4.77 -1.37
CA CYS A 207 -26.82 4.59 -0.68
C CYS A 207 -28.00 4.58 -1.65
N GLY A 208 -29.10 3.92 -1.24
CA GLY A 208 -30.30 3.78 -2.08
C GLY A 208 -30.93 5.12 -2.48
N ALA A 209 -30.82 6.17 -1.65
CA ALA A 209 -31.35 7.50 -1.98
C ALA A 209 -30.61 8.15 -3.16
N ASP A 210 -29.30 8.03 -3.22
CA ASP A 210 -28.50 8.54 -4.33
C ASP A 210 -28.71 7.72 -5.60
N MET A 211 -28.84 6.39 -5.48
CA MET A 211 -29.18 5.53 -6.62
C MET A 211 -30.53 5.93 -7.22
N GLN A 212 -31.55 6.20 -6.40
CA GLN A 212 -32.86 6.66 -6.87
C GLN A 212 -32.75 8.02 -7.57
N ARG A 213 -31.99 8.97 -7.01
CA ARG A 213 -31.75 10.30 -7.59
C ARG A 213 -31.09 10.19 -8.97
N LEU A 214 -30.15 9.29 -9.13
CA LEU A 214 -29.46 9.01 -10.38
C LEU A 214 -30.24 8.09 -11.34
N LYS A 215 -31.37 7.51 -10.90
CA LYS A 215 -32.18 6.54 -11.63
C LYS A 215 -31.38 5.31 -12.05
N VAL A 216 -30.55 4.79 -11.16
CA VAL A 216 -29.77 3.57 -11.37
C VAL A 216 -30.21 2.48 -10.39
N GLY A 217 -30.18 1.24 -10.85
CA GLY A 217 -30.43 0.03 -10.07
C GLY A 217 -29.17 -0.68 -9.66
N LEU A 218 -29.31 -1.74 -8.86
CA LEU A 218 -28.19 -2.61 -8.46
C LEU A 218 -27.57 -3.26 -9.71
N GLY A 219 -26.24 -3.13 -9.85
CA GLY A 219 -25.49 -3.70 -10.97
C GLY A 219 -25.48 -2.87 -12.24
N ASP A 220 -26.24 -1.78 -12.28
CA ASP A 220 -26.19 -0.85 -13.42
C ASP A 220 -24.79 -0.23 -13.53
N VAL A 221 -24.44 0.16 -14.75
CA VAL A 221 -23.17 0.83 -15.03
C VAL A 221 -23.30 2.31 -14.75
N ILE A 222 -22.30 2.86 -14.07
CA ILE A 222 -22.15 4.29 -13.83
C ILE A 222 -20.75 4.75 -14.19
N THR A 223 -20.63 6.00 -14.59
CA THR A 223 -19.36 6.69 -14.77
C THR A 223 -19.18 7.71 -13.66
N ILE A 224 -18.07 7.61 -12.95
CA ILE A 224 -17.66 8.57 -11.92
C ILE A 224 -16.54 9.41 -12.52
N ALA A 225 -16.69 10.73 -12.51
CA ALA A 225 -15.75 11.66 -13.11
C ALA A 225 -15.31 12.73 -12.10
N SER A 226 -14.03 13.02 -12.09
CA SER A 226 -13.43 14.18 -11.40
C SER A 226 -12.85 15.15 -12.42
N ARG A 227 -12.22 16.23 -11.95
CA ARG A 227 -11.49 17.18 -12.80
C ARG A 227 -10.27 16.58 -13.52
N ARG A 228 -9.81 15.39 -13.09
CA ARG A 228 -8.57 14.74 -13.56
C ARG A 228 -8.79 13.53 -14.45
N GLY A 229 -9.89 12.86 -14.25
CA GLY A 229 -10.21 11.65 -15.00
C GLY A 229 -11.53 11.03 -14.58
N HIS A 230 -11.80 9.87 -15.13
CA HIS A 230 -13.04 9.14 -14.83
C HIS A 230 -12.76 7.64 -14.77
N VAL A 231 -13.68 6.94 -14.13
CA VAL A 231 -13.76 5.47 -14.14
C VAL A 231 -15.21 5.06 -14.33
N THR A 232 -15.42 3.90 -14.98
CA THR A 232 -16.74 3.32 -15.19
C THR A 232 -16.82 1.99 -14.47
N LEU A 233 -17.86 1.82 -13.66
CA LEU A 233 -18.03 0.73 -12.70
C LEU A 233 -19.48 0.27 -12.65
N ARG A 234 -19.72 -0.89 -12.03
CA ARG A 234 -21.08 -1.28 -11.63
C ARG A 234 -21.41 -0.73 -10.26
N VAL A 235 -22.67 -0.28 -10.09
CA VAL A 235 -23.11 0.23 -8.79
C VAL A 235 -23.49 -0.93 -7.86
N ARG A 236 -23.08 -0.81 -6.60
CA ARG A 236 -23.49 -1.66 -5.47
C ARG A 236 -24.26 -0.81 -4.47
N ARG A 237 -25.44 -1.28 -4.05
CA ARG A 237 -26.15 -0.60 -2.97
C ARG A 237 -25.48 -0.91 -1.63
N ASP A 238 -25.17 0.14 -0.90
CA ASP A 238 -24.68 0.07 0.47
C ASP A 238 -25.20 1.27 1.25
N ASP A 239 -26.22 1.04 2.06
CA ASP A 239 -26.86 2.10 2.85
C ASP A 239 -25.99 2.57 4.04
N GLY A 240 -24.83 1.94 4.28
CA GLY A 240 -23.77 2.45 5.15
C GLY A 240 -22.94 3.56 4.51
N THR A 241 -22.98 3.70 3.17
CA THR A 241 -22.35 4.83 2.48
C THR A 241 -23.21 6.09 2.70
N PRO A 242 -22.62 7.21 3.20
CA PRO A 242 -23.38 8.45 3.41
C PRO A 242 -24.00 8.98 2.13
N GLN A 243 -25.17 9.63 2.23
CA GLN A 243 -25.79 10.30 1.09
C GLN A 243 -24.87 11.42 0.58
N GLY A 244 -24.72 11.54 -0.72
CA GLY A 244 -23.79 12.45 -1.39
C GLY A 244 -22.34 11.93 -1.43
N ALA A 245 -22.11 10.66 -1.06
CA ALA A 245 -20.80 10.01 -1.18
C ALA A 245 -20.87 8.78 -2.10
N VAL A 246 -19.72 8.46 -2.69
CA VAL A 246 -19.52 7.21 -3.44
C VAL A 246 -18.20 6.58 -3.00
N PHE A 247 -18.24 5.31 -2.65
CA PHE A 247 -17.05 4.55 -2.28
C PHE A 247 -16.56 3.72 -3.47
N VAL A 248 -15.25 3.79 -3.75
CA VAL A 248 -14.59 3.03 -4.82
C VAL A 248 -13.37 2.32 -4.25
N PRO A 249 -13.27 0.98 -4.36
CA PRO A 249 -12.07 0.26 -3.95
C PRO A 249 -10.93 0.54 -4.95
N PHE A 250 -9.70 0.63 -4.44
CA PHE A 250 -8.52 0.93 -5.26
C PHE A 250 -7.75 -0.32 -5.72
N ALA A 251 -8.36 -1.51 -5.60
CA ALA A 251 -7.70 -2.78 -5.95
C ALA A 251 -7.77 -3.13 -7.44
N TYR A 252 -8.49 -2.36 -8.23
CA TYR A 252 -8.81 -2.70 -9.62
C TYR A 252 -8.12 -1.74 -10.59
N TYR A 253 -7.14 -2.26 -11.35
CA TYR A 253 -6.40 -1.45 -12.32
C TYR A 253 -7.26 -1.06 -13.54
N GLU A 254 -8.25 -1.87 -13.90
CA GLU A 254 -9.23 -1.59 -14.95
C GLU A 254 -10.18 -0.43 -14.59
N ALA A 255 -10.31 -0.11 -13.30
CA ALA A 255 -11.06 1.01 -12.77
C ALA A 255 -10.29 1.70 -11.64
N ALA A 256 -9.07 2.12 -11.96
CA ALA A 256 -8.12 2.66 -10.99
C ALA A 256 -8.66 3.94 -10.34
N ALA A 257 -9.07 3.86 -9.07
CA ALA A 257 -9.70 4.96 -8.33
C ALA A 257 -8.84 6.24 -8.30
N ASN A 258 -7.51 6.09 -8.30
CA ASN A 258 -6.57 7.21 -8.27
C ASN A 258 -6.46 8.01 -9.59
N LEU A 259 -7.10 7.57 -10.67
CA LEU A 259 -7.33 8.43 -11.84
C LEU A 259 -8.17 9.66 -11.49
N MET A 260 -8.94 9.59 -10.39
CA MET A 260 -9.86 10.65 -9.98
C MET A 260 -9.33 11.49 -8.81
N THR A 261 -8.39 10.97 -8.01
CA THR A 261 -7.92 11.62 -6.78
C THR A 261 -7.04 12.83 -7.07
N ASN A 262 -7.05 13.83 -6.17
CA ASN A 262 -6.25 15.03 -6.29
C ASN A 262 -4.81 14.81 -5.79
N ALA A 263 -3.88 15.65 -6.24
CA ALA A 263 -2.46 15.60 -5.90
C ALA A 263 -2.12 16.31 -4.57
N ALA A 264 -3.12 16.80 -3.82
CA ALA A 264 -2.89 17.54 -2.60
C ALA A 264 -2.21 16.66 -1.52
N LEU A 265 -1.23 17.24 -0.87
CA LEU A 265 -0.47 16.61 0.21
C LEU A 265 -0.63 17.43 1.48
N ASP A 266 -0.66 16.76 2.65
CA ASP A 266 -0.57 17.51 3.90
C ASP A 266 0.77 18.25 3.99
N PRO A 267 0.81 19.42 4.66
CA PRO A 267 1.99 20.28 4.64
C PRO A 267 3.19 19.70 5.39
N PHE A 268 2.98 18.78 6.31
CA PHE A 268 4.02 18.24 7.18
C PHE A 268 4.51 16.86 6.74
N GLY A 269 3.65 15.85 6.79
CA GLY A 269 3.96 14.45 6.46
C GLY A 269 3.89 14.11 4.98
N LYS A 270 3.40 15.04 4.15
CA LYS A 270 3.22 14.83 2.69
C LYS A 270 2.30 13.65 2.38
N ILE A 271 1.32 13.39 3.26
CA ILE A 271 0.34 12.33 3.07
C ILE A 271 -0.68 12.78 2.02
N PRO A 272 -0.92 11.97 0.97
CA PRO A 272 -1.89 12.29 -0.07
C PRO A 272 -3.34 12.26 0.41
N GLU A 273 -4.17 13.15 -0.13
CA GLU A 273 -5.60 13.24 0.16
C GLU A 273 -6.41 12.24 -0.68
N PHE A 274 -6.16 10.95 -0.51
CA PHE A 274 -6.79 9.89 -1.28
C PHE A 274 -8.29 9.70 -1.04
N LYS A 275 -8.80 10.11 0.11
CA LYS A 275 -10.11 9.67 0.62
C LYS A 275 -11.17 10.76 0.57
N TYR A 276 -10.86 11.85 -0.11
CA TYR A 276 -11.81 12.95 -0.26
C TYR A 276 -11.52 13.73 -1.54
N CYS A 277 -12.34 13.53 -2.56
CA CYS A 277 -12.30 14.29 -3.81
C CYS A 277 -13.73 14.60 -4.26
N ALA A 278 -13.93 15.71 -4.95
CA ALA A 278 -15.20 16.04 -5.55
C ALA A 278 -15.36 15.30 -6.89
N VAL A 279 -16.50 14.65 -7.08
CA VAL A 279 -16.83 13.90 -8.31
C VAL A 279 -18.28 14.10 -8.75
N ALA A 280 -18.49 13.97 -10.05
CA ALA A 280 -19.82 13.76 -10.64
C ALA A 280 -20.07 12.27 -10.87
N VAL A 281 -21.31 11.84 -10.75
CA VAL A 281 -21.74 10.47 -11.04
C VAL A 281 -22.83 10.49 -12.09
N HIS A 282 -22.65 9.76 -13.17
CA HIS A 282 -23.56 9.67 -14.31
C HIS A 282 -24.00 8.23 -14.54
N ALA A 283 -25.27 8.04 -14.89
CA ALA A 283 -25.77 6.73 -15.32
C ALA A 283 -25.14 6.35 -16.67
N GLY A 284 -24.78 5.07 -16.83
CA GLY A 284 -24.20 4.52 -18.05
C GLY A 284 -22.70 4.72 -18.17
N GLY A 285 -22.20 4.37 -19.34
CA GLY A 285 -20.78 4.37 -19.68
C GLY A 285 -20.34 3.02 -20.24
N GLU A 286 -19.09 2.94 -20.66
CA GLU A 286 -18.48 1.72 -21.18
C GLU A 286 -17.46 1.18 -20.15
N LEU A 287 -17.70 -0.05 -19.67
CA LEU A 287 -16.78 -0.71 -18.75
C LEU A 287 -15.46 -0.99 -19.47
N SER A 288 -14.36 -0.68 -18.82
CA SER A 288 -13.06 -1.15 -19.28
C SER A 288 -13.01 -2.67 -19.12
N LEU A 289 -12.99 -3.38 -20.23
CA LEU A 289 -12.83 -4.84 -20.27
C LEU A 289 -11.36 -5.25 -20.43
N ASN A 290 -10.50 -4.29 -20.67
CA ASN A 290 -9.08 -4.56 -20.78
C ASN A 290 -8.57 -4.90 -19.39
N ALA A 291 -8.29 -6.17 -19.20
CA ALA A 291 -7.33 -6.59 -18.21
C ALA A 291 -6.12 -5.68 -18.38
N GLY A 292 -5.73 -4.96 -17.34
CA GLY A 292 -4.54 -4.16 -17.38
C GLY A 292 -3.32 -5.00 -17.69
N PHE A 293 -2.21 -4.35 -17.80
CA PHE A 293 -0.94 -4.97 -18.12
C PHE A 293 -0.70 -6.24 -17.28
N GLY A 294 -0.49 -7.37 -17.93
CA GLY A 294 0.06 -8.57 -17.33
C GLY A 294 -0.91 -9.57 -16.69
N VAL A 295 -2.23 -9.46 -16.87
CA VAL A 295 -3.18 -10.46 -16.32
C VAL A 295 -3.39 -11.65 -17.26
N ASN A 296 -3.08 -11.52 -18.54
CA ASN A 296 -3.21 -12.57 -19.55
C ASN A 296 -1.90 -12.79 -20.35
N ALA A 297 -0.76 -12.65 -19.69
CA ALA A 297 0.52 -13.07 -20.29
C ALA A 297 0.99 -14.41 -19.74
#